data_19f052a09f453faf0e4f1e87a826094f
#
_entry.id   19f052a09f453faf0e4f1e87a826094f
#
_cell.length_a   1.000
_cell.length_b   1.000
_cell.length_c   1.000
_cell.angle_alpha   90.00
_cell.angle_beta   90.00
_cell.angle_gamma   90.00
#
_symmetry.space_group_name_H-M   'P 1'
#
loop_
_entity.id
_entity.type
_entity.pdbx_description
1 polymer ?
#
loop_
_entity_poly.entity_id
_entity_poly.type
_entity_poly.pdbx_seq_one_letter_code
_entity_poly.pdbx_strand_id
1 'polypeptide(L)'
;MNLSLEKGSMDFFLIVKRHIKINKIMDTKRISANLENAMSAQMNVEDLQSRVYLSYGIWAADQGYGGIANFLFRHAQEERDHAIKFMSYILNRGGKPKVEALPAPSEDPKNLTDCFNLVFKHEVDNTEKIYALVDMAMAEKDWASYNFLQWFVKEQIEEETLAMNLIDKLKIAGGDQATDESLFNLDKTLEKMPDDADLARDATAENP
;
A
#
# COMPACT_ATOMS: atom_id res chain seq x y z
N MET A 1 62.00 25.46 -39.54
CA MET A 1 62.04 25.02 -38.12
C MET A 1 60.65 25.27 -37.53
N ASN A 2 59.80 24.25 -37.44
CA ASN A 2 58.58 24.12 -36.73
C ASN A 2 57.63 23.13 -37.42
N LEU A 3 57.81 21.86 -37.16
CA LEU A 3 56.84 20.80 -37.47
C LEU A 3 57.16 19.57 -36.59
N SER A 4 56.92 19.63 -35.27
CA SER A 4 57.03 18.41 -34.44
C SER A 4 56.26 18.43 -33.09
N LEU A 5 55.34 19.36 -32.85
CA LEU A 5 54.63 19.44 -31.58
C LEU A 5 53.12 19.08 -31.64
N GLU A 6 52.54 18.81 -32.80
CA GLU A 6 51.10 18.50 -32.89
C GLU A 6 50.72 17.02 -32.91
N LYS A 7 51.70 16.10 -33.12
CA LYS A 7 51.39 14.65 -33.15
C LYS A 7 51.29 13.99 -31.78
N GLY A 8 51.95 14.55 -30.77
CA GLY A 8 51.92 13.95 -29.40
C GLY A 8 50.63 14.15 -28.61
N SER A 9 49.86 15.21 -28.89
CA SER A 9 48.61 15.53 -28.17
C SER A 9 47.46 14.66 -28.63
N MET A 10 47.39 14.28 -29.89
CA MET A 10 46.30 13.49 -30.46
C MET A 10 46.41 12.02 -30.08
N ASP A 11 47.61 11.49 -29.94
CA ASP A 11 47.81 10.10 -29.50
C ASP A 11 47.54 9.86 -28.04
N PHE A 12 47.81 10.87 -27.17
CA PHE A 12 47.50 10.79 -25.76
C PHE A 12 45.98 10.79 -25.50
N PHE A 13 45.22 11.58 -26.27
CA PHE A 13 43.74 11.57 -26.19
C PHE A 13 43.10 10.26 -26.71
N LEU A 14 43.72 9.64 -27.69
CA LEU A 14 43.31 8.33 -28.25
C LEU A 14 43.63 7.18 -27.29
N ILE A 15 44.75 7.24 -26.59
CA ILE A 15 45.17 6.26 -25.58
C ILE A 15 44.27 6.35 -24.33
N VAL A 16 43.92 7.56 -23.88
CA VAL A 16 43.01 7.76 -22.74
C VAL A 16 41.60 7.26 -23.07
N LYS A 17 41.10 7.44 -24.31
CA LYS A 17 39.82 6.87 -24.75
C LYS A 17 39.79 5.34 -24.84
N ARG A 18 40.93 4.67 -24.94
CA ARG A 18 41.03 3.21 -25.05
C ARG A 18 41.06 2.48 -23.70
N HIS A 19 41.20 3.18 -22.57
CA HIS A 19 41.34 2.55 -21.25
C HIS A 19 40.17 2.81 -20.33
N ILE A 20 39.15 3.59 -20.73
CA ILE A 20 37.87 3.60 -20.00
C ILE A 20 37.03 2.46 -20.60
N LYS A 21 37.36 1.20 -20.26
CA LYS A 21 36.34 0.17 -20.16
C LYS A 21 35.41 0.65 -19.06
N ILE A 22 34.35 1.38 -19.43
CA ILE A 22 33.20 1.51 -18.57
C ILE A 22 32.78 0.06 -18.32
N ASN A 23 33.13 -0.49 -17.15
CA ASN A 23 32.60 -1.77 -16.71
C ASN A 23 31.10 -1.57 -16.77
N LYS A 24 30.42 -2.22 -17.71
CA LYS A 24 28.97 -2.19 -17.82
C LYS A 24 28.46 -2.73 -16.48
N ILE A 25 27.99 -1.82 -15.63
CA ILE A 25 27.38 -2.20 -14.36
C ILE A 25 26.30 -3.21 -14.71
N MET A 26 26.30 -4.34 -14.03
CA MET A 26 25.31 -5.39 -14.26
C MET A 26 23.92 -4.79 -13.99
N ASP A 27 22.99 -5.05 -14.88
CA ASP A 27 21.59 -4.71 -14.65
C ASP A 27 21.04 -5.60 -13.52
N THR A 28 20.73 -4.97 -12.39
CA THR A 28 20.22 -5.64 -11.20
C THR A 28 18.69 -5.62 -11.13
N LYS A 29 18.02 -5.01 -12.10
CA LYS A 29 16.56 -4.95 -12.13
C LYS A 29 15.98 -6.33 -12.41
N ARG A 30 15.18 -6.82 -11.45
CA ARG A 30 14.56 -8.15 -11.46
C ARG A 30 13.04 -8.10 -11.46
N ILE A 31 12.46 -6.97 -11.81
CA ILE A 31 11.03 -6.75 -12.00
C ILE A 31 10.80 -6.15 -13.38
N SER A 32 9.75 -6.57 -14.07
CA SER A 32 9.37 -5.99 -15.36
C SER A 32 8.89 -4.56 -15.20
N ALA A 33 8.92 -3.77 -16.29
CA ALA A 33 8.39 -2.42 -16.27
C ALA A 33 6.86 -2.39 -16.02
N ASN A 34 6.14 -3.41 -16.48
CA ASN A 34 4.69 -3.51 -16.29
C ASN A 34 4.35 -3.76 -14.82
N LEU A 35 4.95 -4.78 -14.20
CA LEU A 35 4.75 -5.08 -12.79
C LEU A 35 5.21 -3.95 -11.87
N GLU A 36 6.37 -3.33 -12.17
CA GLU A 36 6.85 -2.17 -11.40
C GLU A 36 5.85 -1.01 -11.42
N ASN A 37 5.30 -0.68 -12.60
CA ASN A 37 4.32 0.39 -12.73
C ASN A 37 3.00 0.03 -12.03
N ALA A 38 2.51 -1.20 -12.20
CA ALA A 38 1.27 -1.65 -11.59
C ALA A 38 1.37 -1.72 -10.05
N MET A 39 2.48 -2.26 -9.52
CA MET A 39 2.72 -2.27 -8.07
C MET A 39 2.97 -0.87 -7.50
N SER A 40 3.59 0.06 -8.27
CA SER A 40 3.70 1.46 -7.86
C SER A 40 2.32 2.15 -7.80
N ALA A 41 1.43 1.82 -8.73
CA ALA A 41 0.06 2.32 -8.69
C ALA A 41 -0.68 1.77 -7.46
N GLN A 42 -0.53 0.47 -7.16
CA GLN A 42 -1.12 -0.12 -5.96
C GLN A 42 -0.57 0.50 -4.68
N MET A 43 0.73 0.73 -4.58
CA MET A 43 1.34 1.46 -3.45
C MET A 43 0.64 2.80 -3.19
N ASN A 44 0.29 3.54 -4.26
CA ASN A 44 -0.43 4.81 -4.12
C ASN A 44 -1.92 4.61 -3.79
N VAL A 45 -2.53 3.48 -4.16
CA VAL A 45 -3.89 3.11 -3.74
C VAL A 45 -3.92 2.88 -2.23
N GLU A 46 -2.98 2.11 -1.67
CA GLU A 46 -2.88 1.88 -0.22
C GLU A 46 -2.66 3.20 0.54
N ASP A 47 -1.78 4.08 0.03
CA ASP A 47 -1.57 5.40 0.64
C ASP A 47 -2.82 6.30 0.58
N LEU A 48 -3.63 6.19 -0.48
CA LEU A 48 -4.93 6.87 -0.57
C LEU A 48 -5.93 6.28 0.43
N GLN A 49 -5.97 4.96 0.58
CA GLN A 49 -6.85 4.25 1.49
C GLN A 49 -6.55 4.63 2.95
N SER A 50 -5.26 4.71 3.31
CA SER A 50 -4.81 5.28 4.59
C SER A 50 -5.44 6.66 4.87
N ARG A 51 -5.48 7.54 3.88
CA ARG A 51 -6.06 8.88 4.03
C ARG A 51 -7.59 8.86 4.14
N VAL A 52 -8.25 7.94 3.46
CA VAL A 52 -9.70 7.74 3.56
C VAL A 52 -10.08 7.26 4.96
N TYR A 53 -9.40 6.25 5.49
CA TYR A 53 -9.62 5.78 6.86
C TYR A 53 -9.34 6.87 7.90
N LEU A 54 -8.28 7.67 7.70
CA LEU A 54 -7.98 8.82 8.55
C LEU A 54 -9.14 9.85 8.54
N SER A 55 -9.70 10.15 7.36
CA SER A 55 -10.84 11.08 7.22
C SER A 55 -12.08 10.56 7.94
N TYR A 56 -12.40 9.27 7.74
CA TYR A 56 -13.54 8.66 8.41
C TYR A 56 -13.35 8.57 9.92
N GLY A 57 -12.12 8.36 10.39
CA GLY A 57 -11.77 8.42 11.82
C GLY A 57 -12.01 9.82 12.41
N ILE A 58 -11.62 10.88 11.69
CA ILE A 58 -11.87 12.27 12.11
C ILE A 58 -13.37 12.53 12.16
N TRP A 59 -14.13 12.12 11.14
CA TRP A 59 -15.59 12.22 11.15
C TRP A 59 -16.22 11.48 12.33
N ALA A 60 -15.82 10.24 12.59
CA ALA A 60 -16.35 9.46 13.72
C ALA A 60 -16.05 10.13 15.07
N ALA A 61 -14.86 10.69 15.24
CA ALA A 61 -14.49 11.44 16.45
C ALA A 61 -15.35 12.69 16.64
N ASP A 62 -15.61 13.44 15.55
CA ASP A 62 -16.48 14.63 15.55
C ASP A 62 -17.94 14.27 15.92
N GLN A 63 -18.39 13.09 15.51
CA GLN A 63 -19.71 12.56 15.87
C GLN A 63 -19.78 11.97 17.30
N GLY A 64 -18.67 11.95 18.05
CA GLY A 64 -18.60 11.44 19.42
C GLY A 64 -18.31 9.93 19.54
N TYR A 65 -18.00 9.24 18.45
CA TYR A 65 -17.66 7.81 18.41
C TYR A 65 -16.15 7.60 18.58
N GLY A 66 -15.65 7.73 19.81
CA GLY A 66 -14.21 7.66 20.10
C GLY A 66 -13.61 6.28 19.87
N GLY A 67 -14.33 5.21 20.15
CA GLY A 67 -13.88 3.84 19.92
C GLY A 67 -13.81 3.49 18.44
N ILE A 68 -14.83 3.87 17.66
CA ILE A 68 -14.85 3.71 16.20
C ILE A 68 -13.76 4.56 15.56
N ALA A 69 -13.56 5.79 16.03
CA ALA A 69 -12.51 6.66 15.53
C ALA A 69 -11.13 6.03 15.72
N ASN A 70 -10.83 5.52 16.92
CA ASN A 70 -9.56 4.84 17.20
C ASN A 70 -9.35 3.60 16.33
N PHE A 71 -10.39 2.81 16.08
CA PHE A 71 -10.37 1.69 15.17
C PHE A 71 -9.96 2.16 13.75
N LEU A 72 -10.63 3.17 13.19
CA LEU A 72 -10.34 3.72 11.87
C LEU A 72 -8.94 4.35 11.77
N PHE A 73 -8.44 4.98 12.84
CA PHE A 73 -7.07 5.52 12.87
C PHE A 73 -6.00 4.42 12.84
N ARG A 74 -6.26 3.26 13.49
CA ARG A 74 -5.34 2.11 13.42
C ARG A 74 -5.30 1.54 11.99
N HIS A 75 -6.46 1.37 11.34
CA HIS A 75 -6.53 0.93 9.94
C HIS A 75 -5.87 1.92 8.98
N ALA A 76 -6.01 3.23 9.22
CA ALA A 76 -5.26 4.22 8.45
C ALA A 76 -3.73 4.00 8.53
N GLN A 77 -3.20 3.58 9.70
CA GLN A 77 -1.79 3.27 9.83
C GLN A 77 -1.43 1.95 9.14
N GLU A 78 -2.29 0.96 9.20
CA GLU A 78 -2.13 -0.34 8.54
C GLU A 78 -2.04 -0.21 7.02
N GLU A 79 -2.94 0.53 6.40
CA GLU A 79 -2.89 0.86 4.98
C GLU A 79 -1.59 1.59 4.58
N ARG A 80 -1.09 2.43 5.48
CA ARG A 80 0.21 3.07 5.27
C ARG A 80 1.35 2.06 5.27
N ASP A 81 1.30 1.05 6.13
CA ASP A 81 2.29 -0.02 6.19
C ASP A 81 2.19 -0.95 4.95
N HIS A 82 0.99 -1.17 4.39
CA HIS A 82 0.77 -1.85 3.10
C HIS A 82 1.48 -1.11 1.95
N ALA A 83 1.32 0.21 1.87
CA ALA A 83 2.03 1.03 0.88
C ALA A 83 3.56 0.89 1.02
N ILE A 84 4.10 0.89 2.24
CA ILE A 84 5.53 0.70 2.52
C ILE A 84 6.00 -0.70 2.12
N LYS A 85 5.16 -1.73 2.29
CA LYS A 85 5.46 -3.10 1.88
C LYS A 85 5.62 -3.21 0.35
N PHE A 86 4.72 -2.62 -0.43
CA PHE A 86 4.88 -2.52 -1.89
C PHE A 86 6.14 -1.76 -2.29
N MET A 87 6.38 -0.59 -1.68
CA MET A 87 7.58 0.21 -1.91
C MET A 87 8.85 -0.61 -1.70
N SER A 88 8.94 -1.29 -0.56
CA SER A 88 10.09 -2.10 -0.18
C SER A 88 10.32 -3.25 -1.15
N TYR A 89 9.25 -3.93 -1.56
CA TYR A 89 9.35 -5.02 -2.54
C TYR A 89 9.90 -4.52 -3.88
N ILE A 90 9.36 -3.44 -4.44
CA ILE A 90 9.82 -2.87 -5.70
C ILE A 90 11.31 -2.52 -5.63
N LEU A 91 11.75 -1.86 -4.54
CA LEU A 91 13.16 -1.51 -4.31
C LEU A 91 14.05 -2.76 -4.24
N ASN A 92 13.63 -3.79 -3.51
CA ASN A 92 14.35 -5.06 -3.37
C ASN A 92 14.48 -5.82 -4.70
N ARG A 93 13.58 -5.54 -5.66
CA ARG A 93 13.65 -6.10 -7.02
C ARG A 93 14.42 -5.20 -7.99
N GLY A 94 15.10 -4.15 -7.51
CA GLY A 94 15.88 -3.23 -8.32
C GLY A 94 15.02 -2.26 -9.14
N GLY A 95 13.72 -2.14 -8.84
CA GLY A 95 12.80 -1.16 -9.38
C GLY A 95 12.89 0.17 -8.63
N LYS A 96 12.13 1.16 -9.12
CA LYS A 96 12.00 2.49 -8.50
C LYS A 96 10.53 2.86 -8.38
N PRO A 97 9.92 2.67 -7.20
CA PRO A 97 8.52 3.04 -6.98
C PRO A 97 8.32 4.54 -7.17
N LYS A 98 7.12 4.93 -7.60
CA LYS A 98 6.75 6.33 -7.81
C LYS A 98 5.69 6.73 -6.81
N VAL A 99 5.99 7.78 -6.03
CA VAL A 99 5.00 8.46 -5.20
C VAL A 99 4.30 9.50 -6.06
N GLU A 100 2.98 9.42 -6.16
CA GLU A 100 2.16 10.29 -6.99
C GLU A 100 1.33 11.24 -6.13
N ALA A 101 0.76 12.27 -6.76
CA ALA A 101 -0.21 13.13 -6.11
C ALA A 101 -1.51 12.35 -5.88
N LEU A 102 -2.03 12.37 -4.66
CA LEU A 102 -3.27 11.70 -4.31
C LEU A 102 -4.43 12.69 -4.29
N PRO A 103 -5.63 12.29 -4.73
CA PRO A 103 -6.83 13.09 -4.57
C PRO A 103 -7.15 13.31 -3.08
N ALA A 104 -7.97 14.30 -2.79
CA ALA A 104 -8.57 14.41 -1.46
C ALA A 104 -9.47 13.17 -1.20
N PRO A 105 -9.59 12.71 0.07
CA PRO A 105 -10.61 11.74 0.43
C PRO A 105 -12.00 12.19 -0.04
N SER A 106 -12.90 11.23 -0.21
CA SER A 106 -14.31 11.50 -0.51
C SER A 106 -14.98 12.31 0.61
N GLU A 107 -16.22 12.75 0.35
CA GLU A 107 -17.05 13.40 1.39
C GLU A 107 -17.20 12.50 2.62
N ASP A 108 -17.46 13.13 3.77
CA ASP A 108 -17.70 12.44 5.02
C ASP A 108 -18.90 11.49 4.93
N PRO A 109 -18.87 10.36 5.65
CA PRO A 109 -20.02 9.46 5.76
C PRO A 109 -21.24 10.16 6.33
N LYS A 110 -22.44 9.79 5.88
CA LYS A 110 -23.70 10.37 6.34
C LYS A 110 -24.11 9.88 7.73
N ASN A 111 -23.77 8.64 8.04
CA ASN A 111 -24.04 7.95 9.30
C ASN A 111 -23.12 6.73 9.41
N LEU A 112 -23.21 5.97 10.52
CA LEU A 112 -22.39 4.77 10.73
C LEU A 112 -22.65 3.66 9.71
N THR A 113 -23.89 3.49 9.25
CA THR A 113 -24.23 2.52 8.21
C THR A 113 -23.51 2.85 6.90
N ASP A 114 -23.53 4.12 6.51
CA ASP A 114 -22.84 4.60 5.33
C ASP A 114 -21.32 4.44 5.49
N CYS A 115 -20.77 4.80 6.65
CA CYS A 115 -19.34 4.63 6.95
C CYS A 115 -18.87 3.18 6.77
N PHE A 116 -19.54 2.23 7.40
CA PHE A 116 -19.13 0.82 7.34
C PHE A 116 -19.36 0.19 5.96
N ASN A 117 -20.40 0.62 5.23
CA ASN A 117 -20.60 0.21 3.84
C ASN A 117 -19.52 0.77 2.92
N LEU A 118 -19.07 2.01 3.13
CA LEU A 118 -17.97 2.60 2.38
C LEU A 118 -16.65 1.88 2.67
N VAL A 119 -16.36 1.55 3.94
CA VAL A 119 -15.21 0.73 4.35
C VAL A 119 -15.24 -0.60 3.59
N PHE A 120 -16.32 -1.37 3.69
CA PHE A 120 -16.43 -2.66 3.01
C PHE A 120 -16.25 -2.53 1.48
N LYS A 121 -16.84 -1.51 0.88
CA LYS A 121 -16.68 -1.25 -0.55
C LYS A 121 -15.22 -0.98 -0.92
N HIS A 122 -14.48 -0.23 -0.11
CA HIS A 122 -13.08 0.05 -0.34
C HIS A 122 -12.25 -1.23 -0.32
N GLU A 123 -12.51 -2.14 0.63
CA GLU A 123 -11.79 -3.42 0.70
C GLU A 123 -12.07 -4.33 -0.49
N VAL A 124 -13.33 -4.45 -0.91
CA VAL A 124 -13.69 -5.20 -2.13
C VAL A 124 -13.00 -4.60 -3.37
N ASP A 125 -13.07 -3.27 -3.53
CA ASP A 125 -12.41 -2.58 -4.66
C ASP A 125 -10.87 -2.77 -4.62
N ASN A 126 -10.27 -2.92 -3.43
CA ASN A 126 -8.85 -3.19 -3.25
C ASN A 126 -8.50 -4.65 -3.59
N THR A 127 -9.29 -5.60 -3.12
CA THR A 127 -9.16 -7.03 -3.47
C THR A 127 -9.10 -7.25 -4.98
N GLU A 128 -9.98 -6.61 -5.73
CA GLU A 128 -10.01 -6.68 -7.20
C GLU A 128 -8.67 -6.23 -7.82
N LYS A 129 -8.07 -5.16 -7.29
CA LYS A 129 -6.77 -4.66 -7.76
C LYS A 129 -5.63 -5.61 -7.41
N ILE A 130 -5.64 -6.20 -6.21
CA ILE A 130 -4.66 -7.21 -5.79
C ILE A 130 -4.75 -8.43 -6.71
N TYR A 131 -5.96 -8.92 -7.03
CA TYR A 131 -6.15 -10.04 -7.96
C TYR A 131 -5.62 -9.73 -9.36
N ALA A 132 -5.83 -8.51 -9.85
CA ALA A 132 -5.28 -8.10 -11.14
C ALA A 132 -3.73 -8.10 -11.15
N LEU A 133 -3.07 -7.75 -10.04
CA LEU A 133 -1.63 -7.85 -9.89
C LEU A 133 -1.15 -9.31 -9.86
N VAL A 134 -1.90 -10.21 -9.20
CA VAL A 134 -1.62 -11.65 -9.17
C VAL A 134 -1.68 -12.22 -10.60
N ASP A 135 -2.73 -11.90 -11.35
CA ASP A 135 -2.88 -12.34 -12.73
C ASP A 135 -1.73 -11.85 -13.62
N MET A 136 -1.30 -10.60 -13.44
CA MET A 136 -0.16 -10.04 -14.15
C MET A 136 1.14 -10.78 -13.82
N ALA A 137 1.41 -11.04 -12.54
CA ALA A 137 2.60 -11.78 -12.10
C ALA A 137 2.62 -13.21 -12.67
N MET A 138 1.47 -13.89 -12.70
CA MET A 138 1.32 -15.21 -13.30
C MET A 138 1.55 -15.18 -14.81
N ALA A 139 0.98 -14.21 -15.52
CA ALA A 139 1.14 -14.06 -16.97
C ALA A 139 2.61 -13.82 -17.36
N GLU A 140 3.34 -13.06 -16.57
CA GLU A 140 4.76 -12.79 -16.76
C GLU A 140 5.68 -13.91 -16.22
N LYS A 141 5.11 -14.90 -15.50
CA LYS A 141 5.85 -15.98 -14.81
C LYS A 141 6.86 -15.42 -13.79
N ASP A 142 6.57 -14.27 -13.21
CA ASP A 142 7.34 -13.71 -12.10
C ASP A 142 6.87 -14.32 -10.77
N TRP A 143 7.43 -15.49 -10.47
CA TRP A 143 7.08 -16.27 -9.27
C TRP A 143 7.46 -15.57 -7.97
N ALA A 144 8.41 -14.66 -7.99
CA ALA A 144 8.77 -13.86 -6.82
C ALA A 144 7.67 -12.83 -6.53
N SER A 145 7.18 -12.12 -7.56
CA SER A 145 6.04 -11.20 -7.43
C SER A 145 4.76 -11.94 -7.08
N TYR A 146 4.51 -13.10 -7.70
CA TYR A 146 3.39 -13.96 -7.33
C TYR A 146 3.41 -14.34 -5.84
N ASN A 147 4.55 -14.82 -5.34
CA ASN A 147 4.69 -15.20 -3.92
C ASN A 147 4.53 -14.02 -2.97
N PHE A 148 5.07 -12.86 -3.31
CA PHE A 148 4.89 -11.62 -2.54
C PHE A 148 3.40 -11.22 -2.43
N LEU A 149 2.67 -11.29 -3.53
CA LEU A 149 1.26 -10.92 -3.60
C LEU A 149 0.33 -11.90 -2.84
N GLN A 150 0.77 -13.15 -2.56
CA GLN A 150 -0.03 -14.09 -1.77
C GLN A 150 -0.28 -13.60 -0.34
N TRP A 151 0.64 -12.82 0.22
CA TRP A 151 0.40 -12.16 1.50
C TRP A 151 -0.78 -11.20 1.41
N PHE A 152 -0.84 -10.35 0.37
CA PHE A 152 -1.96 -9.43 0.18
C PHE A 152 -3.28 -10.15 -0.13
N VAL A 153 -3.25 -11.28 -0.84
CA VAL A 153 -4.46 -12.11 -1.06
C VAL A 153 -5.03 -12.61 0.27
N LYS A 154 -4.17 -13.03 1.19
CA LYS A 154 -4.59 -13.44 2.54
C LYS A 154 -5.12 -12.25 3.33
N GLU A 155 -4.41 -11.14 3.31
CA GLU A 155 -4.78 -9.91 3.99
C GLU A 155 -6.17 -9.43 3.58
N GLN A 156 -6.48 -9.36 2.29
CA GLN A 156 -7.79 -8.94 1.80
C GLN A 156 -8.94 -9.82 2.30
N ILE A 157 -8.71 -11.12 2.57
CA ILE A 157 -9.72 -11.97 3.21
C ILE A 157 -9.99 -11.48 4.65
N GLU A 158 -8.96 -11.07 5.36
CA GLU A 158 -9.06 -10.58 6.74
C GLU A 158 -9.75 -9.21 6.75
N GLU A 159 -9.36 -8.28 5.86
CA GLU A 159 -9.95 -6.95 5.73
C GLU A 159 -11.43 -6.97 5.35
N GLU A 160 -11.82 -7.77 4.34
CA GLU A 160 -13.23 -7.92 3.99
C GLU A 160 -14.04 -8.55 5.14
N THR A 161 -13.48 -9.55 5.82
CA THR A 161 -14.13 -10.18 6.98
C THR A 161 -14.33 -9.18 8.11
N LEU A 162 -13.34 -8.35 8.38
CA LEU A 162 -13.38 -7.30 9.37
C LEU A 162 -14.48 -6.28 9.05
N ALA A 163 -14.50 -5.78 7.81
CA ALA A 163 -15.51 -4.83 7.35
C ALA A 163 -16.93 -5.42 7.40
N MET A 164 -17.12 -6.69 7.02
CA MET A 164 -18.41 -7.39 7.21
C MET A 164 -18.81 -7.47 8.69
N ASN A 165 -17.86 -7.76 9.57
CA ASN A 165 -18.13 -7.82 11.02
C ASN A 165 -18.57 -6.47 11.59
N LEU A 166 -18.06 -5.34 11.07
CA LEU A 166 -18.53 -4.00 11.48
C LEU A 166 -19.99 -3.79 11.09
N ILE A 167 -20.36 -4.15 9.86
CA ILE A 167 -21.75 -4.07 9.36
C ILE A 167 -22.67 -4.94 10.22
N ASP A 168 -22.28 -6.19 10.50
CA ASP A 168 -23.09 -7.12 11.30
C ASP A 168 -23.24 -6.64 12.75
N LYS A 169 -22.18 -6.12 13.37
CA LYS A 169 -22.27 -5.55 14.73
C LYS A 169 -23.20 -4.34 14.77
N LEU A 170 -23.13 -3.44 13.78
CA LEU A 170 -24.05 -2.31 13.69
C LEU A 170 -25.49 -2.77 13.48
N LYS A 171 -25.73 -3.78 12.64
CA LYS A 171 -27.04 -4.37 12.42
C LYS A 171 -27.62 -4.97 13.71
N ILE A 172 -26.81 -5.67 14.51
CA ILE A 172 -27.22 -6.22 15.83
C ILE A 172 -27.51 -5.09 16.79
N ALA A 173 -26.80 -3.98 16.76
CA ALA A 173 -27.04 -2.79 17.58
C ALA A 173 -28.36 -2.06 17.23
N GLY A 174 -28.94 -2.35 16.04
CA GLY A 174 -30.22 -1.77 15.57
C GLY A 174 -30.09 -0.98 14.26
N GLY A 175 -28.92 -0.96 13.63
CA GLY A 175 -28.64 -0.23 12.37
C GLY A 175 -28.94 1.28 12.52
N ASP A 176 -29.63 1.86 11.56
CA ASP A 176 -30.04 3.27 11.57
C ASP A 176 -31.11 3.61 12.67
N GLN A 177 -31.65 2.60 13.35
CA GLN A 177 -32.59 2.75 14.45
C GLN A 177 -31.98 2.36 15.81
N ALA A 178 -30.65 2.19 15.86
CA ALA A 178 -29.94 1.87 17.09
C ALA A 178 -30.18 2.94 18.17
N THR A 179 -30.33 2.50 19.42
CA THR A 179 -30.41 3.42 20.55
C THR A 179 -29.03 3.97 20.92
N ASP A 180 -28.97 5.11 21.61
CA ASP A 180 -27.72 5.68 22.12
C ASP A 180 -26.94 4.67 22.97
N GLU A 181 -27.63 3.86 23.79
CA GLU A 181 -27.02 2.81 24.60
C GLU A 181 -26.39 1.72 23.74
N SER A 182 -27.08 1.28 22.67
CA SER A 182 -26.55 0.27 21.72
C SER A 182 -25.35 0.78 20.99
N LEU A 183 -25.37 2.05 20.54
CA LEU A 183 -24.25 2.68 19.85
C LEU A 183 -23.06 2.89 20.79
N PHE A 184 -23.30 3.31 22.03
CA PHE A 184 -22.25 3.41 23.03
C PHE A 184 -21.56 2.06 23.30
N ASN A 185 -22.34 0.98 23.39
CA ASN A 185 -21.80 -0.37 23.59
C ASN A 185 -21.01 -0.85 22.36
N LEU A 186 -21.48 -0.54 21.16
CA LEU A 186 -20.74 -0.83 19.92
C LEU A 186 -19.41 -0.08 19.91
N ASP A 187 -19.41 1.22 20.18
CA ASP A 187 -18.21 2.06 20.23
C ASP A 187 -17.18 1.51 21.22
N LYS A 188 -17.62 1.18 22.44
CA LYS A 188 -16.77 0.54 23.46
C LYS A 188 -16.23 -0.83 23.06
N THR A 189 -16.96 -1.57 22.27
CA THR A 189 -16.50 -2.86 21.75
C THR A 189 -15.37 -2.68 20.75
N LEU A 190 -15.49 -1.70 19.86
CA LEU A 190 -14.47 -1.41 18.83
C LEU A 190 -13.23 -0.74 19.42
N GLU A 191 -13.36 0.06 20.49
CA GLU A 191 -12.21 0.61 21.23
C GLU A 191 -11.25 -0.48 21.72
N LYS A 192 -11.81 -1.64 22.13
CA LYS A 192 -11.06 -2.77 22.73
C LYS A 192 -10.68 -3.85 21.73
N MET A 193 -11.07 -3.70 20.48
CA MET A 193 -10.77 -4.68 19.46
C MET A 193 -9.24 -4.72 19.25
N PRO A 194 -8.59 -5.90 19.40
CA PRO A 194 -7.15 -6.00 19.19
C PRO A 194 -6.82 -5.68 17.73
N ASP A 195 -5.62 -5.18 17.51
CA ASP A 195 -5.02 -5.15 16.18
C ASP A 195 -4.52 -6.58 15.92
N ASP A 196 -5.31 -7.37 15.20
CA ASP A 196 -4.95 -8.75 14.83
C ASP A 196 -4.01 -8.79 13.60
N ALA A 197 -3.71 -7.64 13.02
CA ALA A 197 -2.83 -7.55 11.88
C ALA A 197 -1.37 -7.74 12.31
N ASP A 198 -0.72 -8.72 11.71
CA ASP A 198 0.74 -8.78 11.62
C ASP A 198 1.21 -7.53 10.87
N LEU A 199 1.46 -6.46 11.62
CA LEU A 199 1.92 -5.20 11.05
C LEU A 199 3.09 -5.49 10.10
N ALA A 200 3.03 -4.95 8.89
CA ALA A 200 4.07 -5.14 7.86
C ALA A 200 5.50 -4.86 8.38
N ARG A 201 5.63 -4.18 9.52
CA ARG A 201 6.86 -3.93 10.24
C ARG A 201 7.43 -5.15 10.95
N ASP A 202 6.59 -6.07 11.43
CA ASP A 202 7.04 -7.24 12.18
C ASP A 202 7.50 -8.36 11.23
N ALA A 203 6.91 -8.46 10.05
CA ALA A 203 7.32 -9.43 9.03
C ALA A 203 8.74 -9.19 8.47
N THR A 204 9.33 -8.01 8.67
CA THR A 204 10.73 -7.73 8.30
C THR A 204 11.72 -8.09 9.40
N ALA A 205 11.27 -8.35 10.63
CA ALA A 205 12.11 -8.69 11.78
C ALA A 205 12.38 -10.21 11.91
N GLU A 206 11.64 -11.07 11.22
CA GLU A 206 11.74 -12.53 11.36
C GLU A 206 12.58 -13.25 10.29
N ASN A 207 13.36 -12.53 9.47
CA ASN A 207 14.37 -13.17 8.63
C ASN A 207 15.77 -12.67 9.01
N PRO A 208 16.54 -13.50 9.78
CA PRO A 208 17.98 -13.29 9.96
C PRO A 208 18.77 -13.60 8.67
#